data_60ab40c2777d5f79340a8f85a7ec1a6d
#
_entry.id   60ab40c2777d5f79340a8f85a7ec1a6d
#
_cell.length_a   1.000
_cell.length_b   1.000
_cell.length_c   1.000
_cell.angle_alpha   90.00
_cell.angle_beta   90.00
_cell.angle_gamma   90.00
#
_symmetry.space_group_name_H-M   'P 1'
#
loop_
_entity.id
_entity.type
_entity.pdbx_description
1 polymer ?
#
loop_
_entity_poly.entity_id
_entity_poly.type
_entity_poly.pdbx_seq_one_letter_code
_entity_poly.pdbx_strand_id
1 'polypeptide(L)'
;MLNDVYQEMTTLTKVDSFCRDFYLRNGHYMVNPTIEEIKALLEMWGMLEDVMSEEDLNVLLETGRLADLIDIFSRESLAFEEGKDVNIWSANRYFEMTEHQHSYFEIECVVDGSAIHNPGKNQIYLKKGDIVLIPPQTSHITQPIDGSTIVDLEIRFSTFEITFKDILSSKFPISSYFKNSLYGKGARECVILDGMLDETVLEILALIWKENGNNTFVSRKQCAHFTEALLYHLAEVVTKEHIFDVCEYQNEEMYQIRRYMLEHMERVTLAELAKNFHRSDSVI
;
A
#
# COMPACT_ATOMS: atom_id res chain seq x y z
N MET A 1 -14.67 -2.01 -19.81
CA MET A 1 -14.15 -0.83 -19.11
C MET A 1 -13.52 -1.22 -17.78
N LEU A 2 -14.23 -1.74 -16.78
CA LEU A 2 -13.62 -2.18 -15.52
C LEU A 2 -12.59 -3.29 -15.74
N ASN A 3 -12.96 -4.33 -16.50
CA ASN A 3 -12.03 -5.42 -16.85
C ASN A 3 -10.77 -4.95 -17.59
N ASP A 4 -10.88 -3.92 -18.43
CA ASP A 4 -9.73 -3.41 -19.20
C ASP A 4 -8.75 -2.69 -18.26
N VAL A 5 -9.27 -1.85 -17.34
CA VAL A 5 -8.46 -1.15 -16.34
C VAL A 5 -7.87 -2.12 -15.33
N TYR A 6 -8.63 -3.12 -14.87
CA TYR A 6 -8.10 -4.17 -14.01
C TYR A 6 -6.97 -4.94 -14.69
N GLN A 7 -7.12 -5.27 -15.96
CA GLN A 7 -6.06 -5.88 -16.77
C GLN A 7 -4.82 -4.98 -16.85
N GLU A 8 -5.03 -3.67 -17.03
CA GLU A 8 -3.93 -2.70 -17.06
C GLU A 8 -3.18 -2.64 -15.74
N MET A 9 -3.88 -2.54 -14.60
CA MET A 9 -3.30 -2.56 -13.25
C MET A 9 -2.52 -3.85 -12.97
N THR A 10 -2.99 -5.00 -13.49
CA THR A 10 -2.41 -6.32 -13.23
C THR A 10 -1.38 -6.77 -14.26
N THR A 11 -1.27 -6.07 -15.38
CA THR A 11 -0.27 -6.36 -16.42
C THR A 11 1.14 -6.03 -15.92
N LEU A 12 2.09 -6.89 -16.22
CA LEU A 12 3.50 -6.62 -15.90
C LEU A 12 4.01 -5.42 -16.69
N THR A 13 4.60 -4.47 -15.97
CA THR A 13 5.30 -3.34 -16.57
C THR A 13 6.61 -3.79 -17.24
N LYS A 14 7.30 -2.87 -17.90
CA LYS A 14 8.66 -3.14 -18.42
C LYS A 14 9.63 -3.43 -17.27
N VAL A 15 9.51 -2.67 -16.17
CA VAL A 15 10.30 -2.87 -14.95
C VAL A 15 10.02 -4.24 -14.34
N ASP A 16 8.75 -4.59 -14.15
CA ASP A 16 8.38 -5.91 -13.61
C ASP A 16 8.93 -7.05 -14.48
N SER A 17 8.88 -6.90 -15.81
CA SER A 17 9.40 -7.91 -16.73
C SER A 17 10.92 -8.04 -16.62
N PHE A 18 11.63 -6.92 -16.49
CA PHE A 18 13.07 -6.90 -16.29
C PHE A 18 13.45 -7.55 -14.94
N CYS A 19 12.79 -7.18 -13.85
CA CYS A 19 13.02 -7.74 -12.52
C CYS A 19 12.63 -9.22 -12.44
N ARG A 20 11.56 -9.64 -13.12
CA ARG A 20 11.16 -11.04 -13.23
C ARG A 20 12.22 -11.88 -13.96
N ASP A 21 12.76 -11.37 -15.07
CA ASP A 21 13.80 -12.07 -15.82
C ASP A 21 15.09 -12.19 -15.00
N PHE A 22 15.40 -11.21 -14.16
CA PHE A 22 16.48 -11.29 -13.19
C PHE A 22 16.19 -12.39 -12.14
N TYR A 23 15.00 -12.38 -11.54
CA TYR A 23 14.56 -13.38 -10.55
C TYR A 23 14.62 -14.80 -11.10
N LEU A 24 14.12 -15.02 -12.31
CA LEU A 24 14.13 -16.36 -12.94
C LEU A 24 15.55 -16.87 -13.22
N ARG A 25 16.50 -15.97 -13.49
CA ARG A 25 17.90 -16.36 -13.72
C ARG A 25 18.69 -16.63 -12.44
N ASN A 26 18.39 -15.88 -11.37
CA ASN A 26 19.22 -15.86 -10.15
C ASN A 26 18.55 -16.55 -8.95
N GLY A 27 17.23 -16.80 -8.97
CA GLY A 27 16.50 -17.45 -7.88
C GLY A 27 16.24 -16.55 -6.66
N HIS A 28 16.46 -15.25 -6.79
CA HIS A 28 16.17 -14.25 -5.76
C HIS A 28 15.82 -12.90 -6.38
N TYR A 29 15.17 -12.03 -5.63
CA TYR A 29 14.88 -10.66 -6.06
C TYR A 29 16.18 -9.86 -6.28
N MET A 30 16.08 -8.77 -7.02
CA MET A 30 17.22 -7.88 -7.24
C MET A 30 17.50 -7.10 -5.96
N VAL A 31 18.65 -7.41 -5.32
CA VAL A 31 19.05 -6.85 -4.01
C VAL A 31 20.09 -5.74 -4.17
N ASN A 32 21.10 -5.98 -4.97
CA ASN A 32 22.23 -5.07 -5.20
C ASN A 32 22.45 -4.94 -6.72
N PRO A 33 21.65 -4.11 -7.41
CA PRO A 33 21.81 -3.92 -8.84
C PRO A 33 23.17 -3.31 -9.19
N THR A 34 23.69 -3.69 -10.34
CA THR A 34 24.82 -3.01 -10.94
C THR A 34 24.44 -1.59 -11.38
N ILE A 35 25.44 -0.74 -11.63
CA ILE A 35 25.21 0.62 -12.17
C ILE A 35 24.43 0.57 -13.48
N GLU A 36 24.72 -0.39 -14.34
CA GLU A 36 24.01 -0.59 -15.61
C GLU A 36 22.55 -0.97 -15.40
N GLU A 37 22.27 -1.84 -14.40
CA GLU A 37 20.89 -2.23 -14.03
C GLU A 37 20.12 -1.06 -13.40
N ILE A 38 20.76 -0.24 -12.55
CA ILE A 38 20.16 0.99 -12.01
C ILE A 38 19.79 1.94 -13.15
N LYS A 39 20.70 2.20 -14.08
CA LYS A 39 20.44 3.05 -15.24
C LYS A 39 19.28 2.53 -16.08
N ALA A 40 19.24 1.23 -16.34
CA ALA A 40 18.15 0.60 -17.07
C ALA A 40 16.80 0.74 -16.36
N LEU A 41 16.76 0.60 -15.02
CA LEU A 41 15.57 0.81 -14.21
C LEU A 41 15.10 2.28 -14.32
N LEU A 42 15.99 3.24 -14.11
CA LEU A 42 15.69 4.68 -14.20
C LEU A 42 15.18 5.07 -15.60
N GLU A 43 15.76 4.51 -16.66
CA GLU A 43 15.30 4.71 -18.04
C GLU A 43 13.89 4.15 -18.24
N MET A 44 13.62 2.94 -17.75
CA MET A 44 12.30 2.30 -17.85
C MET A 44 11.22 3.04 -17.06
N TRP A 45 11.57 3.68 -15.94
CA TRP A 45 10.68 4.57 -15.19
C TRP A 45 10.54 5.97 -15.80
N GLY A 46 11.35 6.33 -16.84
CA GLY A 46 11.35 7.65 -17.44
C GLY A 46 11.96 8.73 -16.54
N MET A 47 12.87 8.37 -15.65
CA MET A 47 13.41 9.25 -14.61
C MET A 47 14.83 9.78 -14.90
N LEU A 48 15.47 9.33 -15.97
CA LEU A 48 16.87 9.67 -16.26
C LEU A 48 17.09 11.13 -16.68
N GLU A 49 16.12 11.78 -17.31
CA GLU A 49 16.39 13.07 -17.97
C GLU A 49 15.72 14.28 -17.28
N ASP A 50 14.58 14.11 -16.58
CA ASP A 50 13.79 15.25 -16.11
C ASP A 50 13.35 15.21 -14.64
N VAL A 51 13.58 14.11 -13.92
CA VAL A 51 12.95 13.88 -12.60
C VAL A 51 13.95 13.86 -11.46
N MET A 52 15.16 13.35 -11.68
CA MET A 52 16.21 13.26 -10.66
C MET A 52 17.20 14.42 -10.76
N SER A 53 17.62 14.95 -9.60
CA SER A 53 18.73 15.90 -9.57
C SER A 53 20.05 15.19 -9.91
N GLU A 54 21.03 15.95 -10.45
CA GLU A 54 22.39 15.42 -10.67
C GLU A 54 23.01 14.88 -9.37
N GLU A 55 22.69 15.47 -8.22
CA GLU A 55 23.16 15.05 -6.91
C GLU A 55 22.58 13.67 -6.53
N ASP A 56 21.28 13.46 -6.68
CA ASP A 56 20.62 12.19 -6.41
C ASP A 56 21.13 11.08 -7.33
N LEU A 57 21.29 11.38 -8.62
CA LEU A 57 21.85 10.42 -9.57
C LEU A 57 23.29 10.03 -9.21
N ASN A 58 24.11 10.97 -8.82
CA ASN A 58 25.48 10.70 -8.38
C ASN A 58 25.52 9.83 -7.13
N VAL A 59 24.67 10.13 -6.13
CA VAL A 59 24.55 9.29 -4.91
C VAL A 59 24.19 7.86 -5.28
N LEU A 60 23.19 7.65 -6.12
CA LEU A 60 22.79 6.32 -6.58
C LEU A 60 23.91 5.58 -7.34
N LEU A 61 24.61 6.28 -8.22
CA LEU A 61 25.69 5.68 -9.01
C LEU A 61 26.92 5.37 -8.16
N GLU A 62 27.17 6.13 -7.09
CA GLU A 62 28.27 5.88 -6.16
C GLU A 62 27.95 4.74 -5.17
N THR A 63 26.74 4.69 -4.65
CA THR A 63 26.36 3.73 -3.60
C THR A 63 25.88 2.40 -4.17
N GLY A 64 25.17 2.43 -5.31
CA GLY A 64 24.56 1.26 -5.93
C GLY A 64 23.48 0.59 -5.06
N ARG A 65 22.93 1.29 -4.05
CA ARG A 65 22.00 0.70 -3.10
C ARG A 65 20.55 1.00 -3.49
N LEU A 66 19.73 -0.06 -3.57
CA LEU A 66 18.28 0.05 -3.78
C LEU A 66 17.58 0.90 -2.71
N ALA A 67 18.07 0.85 -1.46
CA ALA A 67 17.53 1.68 -0.38
C ALA A 67 17.59 3.18 -0.72
N ASP A 68 18.69 3.66 -1.29
CA ASP A 68 18.84 5.07 -1.67
C ASP A 68 17.86 5.45 -2.81
N LEU A 69 17.57 4.51 -3.71
CA LEU A 69 16.58 4.69 -4.77
C LEU A 69 15.17 4.82 -4.20
N ILE A 70 14.79 3.96 -3.26
CA ILE A 70 13.47 4.00 -2.60
C ILE A 70 13.31 5.25 -1.76
N ASP A 71 14.36 5.67 -1.01
CA ASP A 71 14.35 6.91 -0.25
C ASP A 71 14.14 8.15 -1.14
N ILE A 72 14.72 8.13 -2.35
CA ILE A 72 14.49 9.18 -3.34
C ILE A 72 13.03 9.19 -3.80
N PHE A 73 12.47 8.02 -4.16
CA PHE A 73 11.08 7.91 -4.64
C PHE A 73 10.05 8.23 -3.56
N SER A 74 10.38 8.03 -2.29
CA SER A 74 9.51 8.37 -1.16
C SER A 74 9.39 9.88 -0.90
N ARG A 75 10.14 10.72 -1.63
CA ARG A 75 10.00 12.18 -1.54
C ARG A 75 8.73 12.64 -2.24
N GLU A 76 7.98 13.49 -1.57
CA GLU A 76 6.71 14.02 -2.10
C GLU A 76 6.86 14.71 -3.47
N SER A 77 8.02 15.33 -3.75
CA SER A 77 8.31 15.98 -5.04
C SER A 77 8.43 14.99 -6.20
N LEU A 78 8.70 13.71 -5.93
CA LEU A 78 8.80 12.66 -6.95
C LEU A 78 7.53 11.78 -6.98
N ALA A 79 6.91 11.54 -5.83
CA ALA A 79 5.65 10.81 -5.74
C ALA A 79 4.49 11.55 -6.45
N PHE A 80 4.54 12.89 -6.46
CA PHE A 80 3.45 13.69 -7.05
C PHE A 80 3.99 14.67 -8.09
N GLU A 81 3.54 14.55 -9.31
CA GLU A 81 3.69 15.58 -10.32
C GLU A 81 3.08 16.92 -9.85
N GLU A 82 3.53 18.03 -10.43
CA GLU A 82 3.05 19.35 -10.07
C GLU A 82 1.52 19.48 -10.18
N GLY A 83 0.92 19.91 -9.09
CA GLY A 83 -0.53 20.10 -8.96
C GLY A 83 -1.35 18.83 -8.76
N LYS A 84 -0.76 17.64 -8.69
CA LYS A 84 -1.43 16.41 -8.27
C LYS A 84 -1.52 16.36 -6.75
N ASP A 85 -2.71 16.06 -6.24
CA ASP A 85 -3.01 15.83 -4.82
C ASP A 85 -3.12 14.35 -4.48
N VAL A 86 -3.34 13.53 -5.51
CA VAL A 86 -3.50 12.08 -5.45
C VAL A 86 -2.68 11.46 -6.56
N ASN A 87 -2.03 10.36 -6.28
CA ASN A 87 -1.34 9.52 -7.25
C ASN A 87 -1.74 8.06 -7.05
N ILE A 88 -1.74 7.25 -8.10
CA ILE A 88 -2.01 5.83 -8.04
C ILE A 88 -1.08 5.09 -8.99
N TRP A 89 -0.52 3.99 -8.53
CA TRP A 89 0.39 3.16 -9.31
C TRP A 89 0.36 1.71 -8.82
N SER A 90 1.00 0.80 -9.54
CA SER A 90 1.16 -0.59 -9.12
C SER A 90 2.56 -0.79 -8.59
N ALA A 91 2.69 -1.32 -7.38
CA ALA A 91 3.98 -1.64 -6.77
C ALA A 91 4.81 -2.54 -7.68
N ASN A 92 6.12 -2.28 -7.72
CA ASN A 92 7.03 -3.06 -8.54
C ASN A 92 7.09 -4.51 -8.07
N ARG A 93 6.96 -5.45 -9.02
CA ARG A 93 7.00 -6.88 -8.78
C ARG A 93 8.39 -7.43 -9.02
N TYR A 94 8.74 -8.50 -8.30
CA TYR A 94 10.07 -9.14 -8.40
C TYR A 94 11.24 -8.22 -8.04
N PHE A 95 10.95 -7.11 -7.38
CA PHE A 95 11.89 -6.12 -6.90
C PHE A 95 11.96 -6.21 -5.38
N GLU A 96 13.14 -6.14 -4.77
CA GLU A 96 13.24 -6.15 -3.31
C GLU A 96 12.90 -4.78 -2.75
N MET A 97 11.82 -4.73 -1.99
CA MET A 97 11.43 -3.51 -1.28
C MET A 97 12.27 -3.35 -0.03
N THR A 98 12.66 -2.13 0.28
CA THR A 98 13.42 -1.79 1.48
C THR A 98 12.59 -0.94 2.43
N GLU A 99 12.97 -0.93 3.71
CA GLU A 99 12.32 -0.10 4.72
C GLU A 99 12.43 1.37 4.36
N HIS A 100 11.29 2.06 4.30
CA HIS A 100 11.20 3.47 3.95
C HIS A 100 10.05 4.16 4.70
N GLN A 101 9.99 5.48 4.55
CA GLN A 101 8.92 6.32 5.08
C GLN A 101 8.70 7.52 4.15
N HIS A 102 7.50 8.03 4.14
CA HIS A 102 7.13 9.20 3.32
C HIS A 102 6.29 10.21 4.11
N SER A 103 6.08 11.41 3.55
CA SER A 103 5.34 12.50 4.22
C SER A 103 3.86 12.55 3.87
N TYR A 104 3.37 11.67 3.03
CA TYR A 104 1.99 11.57 2.56
C TYR A 104 1.29 10.33 3.14
N PHE A 105 -0.02 10.25 2.98
CA PHE A 105 -0.79 9.04 3.23
C PHE A 105 -0.69 8.07 2.07
N GLU A 106 -0.64 6.79 2.39
CA GLU A 106 -0.68 5.71 1.42
C GLU A 106 -1.76 4.70 1.78
N ILE A 107 -2.44 4.19 0.77
CA ILE A 107 -3.42 3.11 0.86
C ILE A 107 -2.97 2.03 -0.11
N GLU A 108 -2.42 0.95 0.43
CA GLU A 108 -2.03 -0.21 -0.35
C GLU A 108 -3.20 -1.19 -0.47
N CYS A 109 -3.48 -1.64 -1.67
CA CYS A 109 -4.55 -2.60 -1.96
C CYS A 109 -3.99 -3.87 -2.59
N VAL A 110 -4.15 -5.02 -1.95
CA VAL A 110 -3.75 -6.32 -2.53
C VAL A 110 -4.80 -6.76 -3.54
N VAL A 111 -4.60 -6.37 -4.80
CA VAL A 111 -5.55 -6.62 -5.89
C VAL A 111 -5.51 -8.05 -6.39
N ASP A 112 -4.32 -8.66 -6.40
CA ASP A 112 -4.15 -10.08 -6.73
C ASP A 112 -2.93 -10.69 -6.04
N GLY A 113 -3.03 -11.96 -5.62
CA GLY A 113 -1.96 -12.68 -4.94
C GLY A 113 -1.82 -12.32 -3.46
N SER A 114 -0.60 -12.08 -3.01
CA SER A 114 -0.27 -11.86 -1.60
C SER A 114 1.00 -11.02 -1.42
N ALA A 115 1.18 -10.47 -0.22
CA ALA A 115 2.36 -9.69 0.14
C ALA A 115 2.82 -9.96 1.58
N ILE A 116 4.04 -9.53 1.89
CA ILE A 116 4.52 -9.44 3.27
C ILE A 116 4.64 -7.97 3.62
N HIS A 117 3.89 -7.53 4.62
CA HIS A 117 3.98 -6.19 5.17
C HIS A 117 4.71 -6.23 6.51
N ASN A 118 5.72 -5.38 6.66
CA ASN A 118 6.54 -5.32 7.87
C ASN A 118 6.51 -3.93 8.48
N PRO A 119 5.57 -3.61 9.36
CA PRO A 119 5.66 -2.40 10.16
C PRO A 119 6.71 -2.62 11.27
N GLY A 120 7.93 -2.18 11.01
CA GLY A 120 9.06 -2.40 11.92
C GLY A 120 9.58 -3.84 11.91
N LYS A 121 9.47 -4.58 13.04
CA LYS A 121 10.05 -5.93 13.16
C LYS A 121 9.06 -7.08 12.94
N ASN A 122 7.79 -6.79 12.75
CA ASN A 122 6.75 -7.82 12.67
C ASN A 122 6.33 -8.05 11.22
N GLN A 123 6.38 -9.29 10.77
CA GLN A 123 5.93 -9.66 9.43
C GLN A 123 4.43 -9.99 9.45
N ILE A 124 3.69 -9.37 8.55
CA ILE A 124 2.26 -9.62 8.36
C ILE A 124 2.04 -10.11 6.94
N TYR A 125 1.35 -11.24 6.82
CA TYR A 125 0.97 -11.79 5.52
C TYR A 125 -0.35 -11.18 5.08
N LEU A 126 -0.30 -10.42 3.99
CA LEU A 126 -1.46 -9.87 3.31
C LEU A 126 -1.90 -10.81 2.19
N LYS A 127 -3.20 -10.88 1.98
CA LYS A 127 -3.84 -11.66 0.91
C LYS A 127 -4.65 -10.75 -0.01
N LYS A 128 -5.02 -11.26 -1.15
CA LYS A 128 -6.00 -10.62 -2.04
C LYS A 128 -7.23 -10.18 -1.25
N GLY A 129 -7.59 -8.92 -1.40
CA GLY A 129 -8.72 -8.31 -0.72
C GLY A 129 -8.34 -7.47 0.50
N ASP A 130 -7.12 -7.55 0.99
CA ASP A 130 -6.65 -6.74 2.11
C ASP A 130 -6.26 -5.33 1.66
N ILE A 131 -6.50 -4.35 2.54
CA ILE A 131 -6.09 -2.96 2.38
C ILE A 131 -5.21 -2.58 3.57
N VAL A 132 -4.10 -1.89 3.32
CA VAL A 132 -3.25 -1.32 4.36
C VAL A 132 -3.34 0.21 4.29
N LEU A 133 -3.60 0.84 5.43
CA LEU A 133 -3.54 2.29 5.58
C LEU A 133 -2.23 2.67 6.24
N ILE A 134 -1.41 3.44 5.56
CA ILE A 134 -0.07 3.85 6.00
C ILE A 134 -0.06 5.35 6.23
N PRO A 135 0.07 5.81 7.49
CA PRO A 135 0.12 7.23 7.79
C PRO A 135 1.48 7.83 7.43
N PRO A 136 1.53 9.16 7.24
CA PRO A 136 2.78 9.87 7.02
C PRO A 136 3.84 9.58 8.10
N GLN A 137 5.10 9.48 7.70
CA GLN A 137 6.26 9.26 8.57
C GLN A 137 6.23 7.94 9.36
N THR A 138 5.54 6.94 8.82
CA THR A 138 5.54 5.57 9.36
C THR A 138 6.51 4.74 8.54
N SER A 139 7.48 4.11 9.22
CA SER A 139 8.43 3.20 8.59
C SER A 139 7.74 1.89 8.25
N HIS A 140 7.85 1.45 7.00
CA HIS A 140 7.21 0.22 6.52
C HIS A 140 7.95 -0.41 5.34
N ILE A 141 7.60 -1.64 5.04
CA ILE A 141 7.95 -2.38 3.84
C ILE A 141 6.73 -3.19 3.42
N THR A 142 6.37 -3.15 2.16
CA THR A 142 5.40 -4.09 1.59
C THR A 142 6.03 -4.80 0.40
N GLN A 143 6.26 -6.10 0.56
CA GLN A 143 6.91 -6.94 -0.44
C GLN A 143 5.87 -7.79 -1.16
N PRO A 144 5.56 -7.53 -2.45
CA PRO A 144 4.75 -8.43 -3.26
C PRO A 144 5.41 -9.81 -3.39
N ILE A 145 4.63 -10.88 -3.26
CA ILE A 145 5.12 -12.27 -3.39
C ILE A 145 4.80 -12.78 -4.80
N ASP A 146 5.79 -13.37 -5.46
CA ASP A 146 5.64 -14.11 -6.73
C ASP A 146 4.81 -13.39 -7.83
N GLY A 147 5.06 -12.11 -8.01
CA GLY A 147 4.37 -11.32 -9.04
C GLY A 147 2.95 -10.90 -8.68
N SER A 148 2.59 -10.96 -7.40
CA SER A 148 1.35 -10.40 -6.86
C SER A 148 1.19 -8.93 -7.18
N THR A 149 -0.04 -8.47 -7.34
CA THR A 149 -0.38 -7.09 -7.67
C THR A 149 -0.84 -6.34 -6.44
N ILE A 150 -0.09 -5.31 -6.07
CA ILE A 150 -0.48 -4.31 -5.09
C ILE A 150 -0.66 -2.99 -5.83
N VAL A 151 -1.74 -2.30 -5.51
CA VAL A 151 -2.02 -0.95 -6.03
C VAL A 151 -1.90 0.02 -4.86
N ASP A 152 -1.04 1.02 -5.04
CA ASP A 152 -0.74 2.05 -4.06
C ASP A 152 -1.45 3.33 -4.46
N LEU A 153 -2.28 3.84 -3.57
CA LEU A 153 -2.98 5.12 -3.68
C LEU A 153 -2.33 6.09 -2.69
N GLU A 154 -1.59 7.04 -3.21
CA GLU A 154 -0.87 8.05 -2.46
C GLU A 154 -1.70 9.34 -2.37
N ILE A 155 -1.76 9.95 -1.20
CA ILE A 155 -2.60 11.13 -0.92
C ILE A 155 -1.76 12.16 -0.17
N ARG A 156 -1.59 13.35 -0.74
CA ARG A 156 -0.89 14.45 -0.06
C ARG A 156 -1.51 14.74 1.30
N PHE A 157 -0.68 15.02 2.29
CA PHE A 157 -1.13 15.41 3.62
C PHE A 157 -2.10 16.61 3.59
N SER A 158 -1.79 17.64 2.82
CA SER A 158 -2.62 18.83 2.66
C SER A 158 -4.01 18.53 2.08
N THR A 159 -4.15 17.48 1.26
CA THR A 159 -5.44 17.08 0.69
C THR A 159 -6.38 16.56 1.76
N PHE A 160 -5.88 15.78 2.72
CA PHE A 160 -6.68 15.37 3.87
C PHE A 160 -7.22 16.56 4.67
N GLU A 161 -6.40 17.56 4.93
CA GLU A 161 -6.81 18.72 5.72
C GLU A 161 -7.84 19.60 5.00
N ILE A 162 -7.75 19.75 3.69
CA ILE A 162 -8.55 20.67 2.91
C ILE A 162 -9.76 19.98 2.28
N THR A 163 -9.53 18.89 1.54
CA THR A 163 -10.54 18.22 0.73
C THR A 163 -11.36 17.23 1.55
N PHE A 164 -10.71 16.46 2.43
CA PHE A 164 -11.35 15.38 3.19
C PHE A 164 -11.72 15.76 4.62
N LYS A 165 -11.82 17.06 4.92
CA LYS A 165 -12.16 17.58 6.26
C LYS A 165 -13.49 17.05 6.81
N ASP A 166 -14.46 16.76 5.95
CA ASP A 166 -15.78 16.32 6.38
C ASP A 166 -15.74 14.87 6.85
N ILE A 167 -14.98 14.00 6.20
CA ILE A 167 -14.74 12.64 6.69
C ILE A 167 -13.94 12.66 8.00
N LEU A 168 -12.96 13.54 8.13
CA LEU A 168 -12.24 13.74 9.39
C LEU A 168 -13.20 14.18 10.51
N SER A 169 -14.22 14.99 10.20
CA SER A 169 -15.19 15.48 11.17
C SER A 169 -16.25 14.46 11.57
N SER A 170 -16.34 13.34 10.85
CA SER A 170 -17.34 12.31 11.08
C SER A 170 -17.04 11.45 12.33
N LYS A 171 -18.00 10.59 12.71
CA LYS A 171 -17.88 9.68 13.86
C LYS A 171 -17.56 8.22 13.46
N PHE A 172 -17.23 7.99 12.22
CA PHE A 172 -16.85 6.64 11.76
C PHE A 172 -15.55 6.17 12.41
N PRO A 173 -15.37 4.86 12.63
CA PRO A 173 -14.14 4.31 13.23
C PRO A 173 -12.88 4.74 12.48
N ILE A 174 -12.89 4.66 11.15
CA ILE A 174 -11.77 5.05 10.29
C ILE A 174 -11.43 6.55 10.39
N SER A 175 -12.42 7.40 10.66
CA SER A 175 -12.20 8.85 10.85
C SER A 175 -11.40 9.16 12.10
N SER A 176 -11.58 8.35 13.14
CA SER A 176 -10.77 8.45 14.36
C SER A 176 -9.32 8.06 14.09
N TYR A 177 -9.10 7.03 13.27
CA TYR A 177 -7.77 6.63 12.83
C TYR A 177 -7.09 7.77 12.06
N PHE A 178 -7.73 8.34 11.04
CA PHE A 178 -7.16 9.45 10.28
C PHE A 178 -6.85 10.68 11.15
N LYS A 179 -7.75 11.05 12.08
CA LYS A 179 -7.49 12.14 13.03
C LYS A 179 -6.27 11.88 13.90
N ASN A 180 -6.16 10.67 14.43
CA ASN A 180 -5.02 10.32 15.28
C ASN A 180 -3.73 10.32 14.49
N SER A 181 -3.76 9.84 13.25
CA SER A 181 -2.60 9.83 12.34
C SER A 181 -2.16 11.23 11.94
N LEU A 182 -3.10 12.17 11.75
CA LEU A 182 -2.80 13.55 11.38
C LEU A 182 -2.36 14.41 12.57
N TYR A 183 -3.09 14.31 13.68
CA TYR A 183 -2.98 15.27 14.79
C TYR A 183 -2.59 14.63 16.12
N GLY A 184 -2.55 13.30 16.18
CA GLY A 184 -2.20 12.55 17.41
C GLY A 184 -0.76 12.75 17.81
N LYS A 185 -0.48 12.61 19.13
CA LYS A 185 0.85 12.67 19.71
C LYS A 185 1.51 11.29 19.88
N GLY A 186 0.78 10.23 19.55
CA GLY A 186 1.25 8.83 19.65
C GLY A 186 2.06 8.37 18.45
N ALA A 187 2.56 7.15 18.53
CA ALA A 187 3.14 6.47 17.37
C ALA A 187 2.07 6.37 16.27
N ARG A 188 2.48 6.65 15.05
CA ARG A 188 1.65 6.46 13.87
C ARG A 188 1.81 5.01 13.44
N GLU A 189 0.71 4.30 13.38
CA GLU A 189 0.71 2.86 13.10
C GLU A 189 -0.06 2.60 11.83
N CYS A 190 0.42 1.65 11.04
CA CYS A 190 -0.32 1.12 9.91
C CYS A 190 -1.56 0.38 10.43
N VAL A 191 -2.63 0.41 9.65
CA VAL A 191 -3.86 -0.33 9.94
C VAL A 191 -4.19 -1.21 8.76
N ILE A 192 -4.53 -2.46 9.03
CA ILE A 192 -4.96 -3.41 8.02
C ILE A 192 -6.47 -3.53 8.09
N LEU A 193 -7.10 -3.40 6.93
CA LEU A 193 -8.52 -3.64 6.70
C LEU A 193 -8.65 -4.99 6.00
N ASP A 194 -8.88 -6.05 6.78
CA ASP A 194 -8.92 -7.44 6.29
C ASP A 194 -10.13 -7.68 5.38
N GLY A 195 -9.87 -8.02 4.12
CA GLY A 195 -10.90 -8.36 3.14
C GLY A 195 -11.80 -7.20 2.70
N MET A 196 -11.38 -5.94 2.90
CA MET A 196 -12.20 -4.76 2.60
C MET A 196 -12.06 -4.25 1.16
N LEU A 197 -11.25 -4.88 0.31
CA LEU A 197 -11.16 -4.58 -1.11
C LEU A 197 -12.32 -5.25 -1.86
N ASP A 198 -13.51 -4.66 -1.78
CA ASP A 198 -14.70 -5.11 -2.47
C ASP A 198 -14.79 -4.59 -3.92
N GLU A 199 -15.86 -4.94 -4.63
CA GLU A 199 -16.09 -4.53 -6.03
C GLU A 199 -16.19 -3.00 -6.15
N THR A 200 -16.80 -2.31 -5.19
CA THR A 200 -16.94 -0.85 -5.18
C THR A 200 -15.56 -0.17 -5.03
N VAL A 201 -14.71 -0.68 -4.15
CA VAL A 201 -13.34 -0.18 -4.01
C VAL A 201 -12.57 -0.35 -5.31
N LEU A 202 -12.65 -1.53 -5.96
CA LEU A 202 -11.98 -1.80 -7.24
C LEU A 202 -12.49 -0.87 -8.35
N GLU A 203 -13.80 -0.60 -8.42
CA GLU A 203 -14.38 0.34 -9.38
C GLU A 203 -13.85 1.76 -9.19
N ILE A 204 -13.78 2.23 -7.95
CA ILE A 204 -13.26 3.56 -7.63
C ILE A 204 -11.76 3.65 -7.95
N LEU A 205 -10.96 2.66 -7.58
CA LEU A 205 -9.53 2.60 -7.93
C LEU A 205 -9.34 2.64 -9.45
N ALA A 206 -10.17 1.93 -10.22
CA ALA A 206 -10.13 1.95 -11.67
C ALA A 206 -10.45 3.35 -12.26
N LEU A 207 -11.38 4.08 -11.65
CA LEU A 207 -11.67 5.47 -12.05
C LEU A 207 -10.48 6.40 -11.76
N ILE A 208 -9.87 6.27 -10.59
CA ILE A 208 -8.67 7.05 -10.23
C ILE A 208 -7.53 6.71 -11.19
N TRP A 209 -7.28 5.42 -11.44
CA TRP A 209 -6.23 4.95 -12.36
C TRP A 209 -6.35 5.57 -13.73
N LYS A 210 -7.55 5.50 -14.31
CA LYS A 210 -7.84 6.06 -15.62
C LYS A 210 -7.56 7.56 -15.70
N GLU A 211 -7.95 8.32 -14.69
CA GLU A 211 -7.79 9.78 -14.70
C GLU A 211 -6.37 10.22 -14.28
N ASN A 212 -5.65 9.38 -13.54
CA ASN A 212 -4.31 9.72 -13.04
C ASN A 212 -3.29 10.00 -14.17
N GLY A 213 -3.40 9.28 -15.28
CA GLY A 213 -2.51 9.46 -16.44
C GLY A 213 -2.71 10.78 -17.21
N ASN A 214 -3.83 11.49 -17.01
CA ASN A 214 -4.18 12.65 -17.83
C ASN A 214 -3.58 13.98 -17.35
N ASN A 215 -3.24 14.12 -16.09
CA ASN A 215 -2.69 15.32 -15.42
C ASN A 215 -3.29 16.68 -15.84
N THR A 216 -4.60 16.72 -16.22
CA THR A 216 -5.33 17.97 -16.46
C THR A 216 -5.93 18.49 -15.16
N PHE A 217 -6.30 19.78 -15.12
CA PHE A 217 -7.01 20.33 -13.96
C PHE A 217 -8.27 19.50 -13.61
N VAL A 218 -9.02 19.07 -14.62
CA VAL A 218 -10.25 18.29 -14.43
C VAL A 218 -9.92 16.90 -13.88
N SER A 219 -8.97 16.18 -14.49
CA SER A 219 -8.58 14.84 -14.04
C SER A 219 -8.03 14.83 -12.61
N ARG A 220 -7.20 15.83 -12.25
CA ARG A 220 -6.72 15.99 -10.86
C ARG A 220 -7.87 16.15 -9.87
N LYS A 221 -8.88 16.97 -10.19
CA LYS A 221 -10.08 17.11 -9.35
C LYS A 221 -10.92 15.84 -9.29
N GLN A 222 -11.05 15.12 -10.40
CA GLN A 222 -11.74 13.83 -10.43
C GLN A 222 -11.02 12.81 -9.54
N CYS A 223 -9.69 12.67 -9.62
CA CYS A 223 -8.93 11.79 -8.73
C CYS A 223 -9.19 12.10 -7.26
N ALA A 224 -9.14 13.37 -6.86
CA ALA A 224 -9.42 13.77 -5.47
C ALA A 224 -10.84 13.40 -5.03
N HIS A 225 -11.87 13.66 -5.86
CA HIS A 225 -13.25 13.33 -5.53
C HIS A 225 -13.53 11.82 -5.54
N PHE A 226 -12.91 11.05 -6.43
CA PHE A 226 -13.01 9.59 -6.38
C PHE A 226 -12.35 9.03 -5.13
N THR A 227 -11.20 9.59 -4.74
CA THR A 227 -10.56 9.23 -3.46
C THR A 227 -11.42 9.58 -2.26
N GLU A 228 -12.09 10.73 -2.26
CA GLU A 228 -13.06 11.09 -1.22
C GLU A 228 -14.22 10.09 -1.17
N ALA A 229 -14.75 9.68 -2.32
CA ALA A 229 -15.80 8.66 -2.40
C ALA A 229 -15.31 7.30 -1.86
N LEU A 230 -14.07 6.90 -2.17
CA LEU A 230 -13.45 5.71 -1.59
C LEU A 230 -13.39 5.78 -0.05
N LEU A 231 -12.96 6.90 0.50
CA LEU A 231 -12.86 7.09 1.94
C LEU A 231 -14.24 7.04 2.62
N TYR A 232 -15.29 7.59 1.99
CA TYR A 232 -16.66 7.46 2.49
C TYR A 232 -17.19 6.03 2.41
N HIS A 233 -16.91 5.31 1.33
CA HIS A 233 -17.28 3.91 1.23
C HIS A 233 -16.61 3.08 2.33
N LEU A 234 -15.28 3.21 2.50
CA LEU A 234 -14.57 2.55 3.58
C LEU A 234 -15.11 2.97 4.96
N ALA A 235 -15.48 4.23 5.14
CA ALA A 235 -16.06 4.71 6.40
C ALA A 235 -17.41 4.05 6.73
N GLU A 236 -18.20 3.71 5.72
CA GLU A 236 -19.49 3.03 5.89
C GLU A 236 -19.33 1.54 6.18
N VAL A 237 -18.44 0.86 5.43
CA VAL A 237 -18.30 -0.60 5.52
C VAL A 237 -17.35 -1.08 6.62
N VAL A 238 -16.36 -0.26 6.97
CA VAL A 238 -15.35 -0.60 7.98
C VAL A 238 -15.91 -0.39 9.39
N THR A 239 -16.12 -1.48 10.11
CA THR A 239 -16.42 -1.44 11.54
C THR A 239 -15.14 -1.50 12.37
N LYS A 240 -15.25 -1.33 13.70
CA LYS A 240 -14.10 -1.48 14.60
C LYS A 240 -13.48 -2.87 14.56
N GLU A 241 -14.26 -3.85 14.15
CA GLU A 241 -13.83 -5.26 14.06
C GLU A 241 -12.95 -5.53 12.84
N HIS A 242 -13.05 -4.69 11.80
CA HIS A 242 -12.22 -4.75 10.59
C HIS A 242 -10.91 -3.94 10.70
N ILE A 243 -10.79 -3.09 11.72
CA ILE A 243 -9.59 -2.30 11.94
C ILE A 243 -8.65 -3.09 12.83
N PHE A 244 -7.60 -3.62 12.24
CA PHE A 244 -6.54 -4.29 12.95
C PHE A 244 -5.37 -3.33 13.12
N ASP A 245 -5.15 -2.93 14.37
CA ASP A 245 -3.95 -2.19 14.73
C ASP A 245 -2.74 -3.14 14.65
N VAL A 246 -1.70 -2.72 13.98
CA VAL A 246 -0.51 -3.56 13.77
C VAL A 246 0.11 -4.00 15.11
N CYS A 247 -0.04 -3.23 16.18
CA CYS A 247 0.36 -3.64 17.52
C CYS A 247 -0.41 -4.87 18.04
N GLU A 248 -1.66 -5.08 17.63
CA GLU A 248 -2.42 -6.29 17.96
C GLU A 248 -1.90 -7.52 17.21
N TYR A 249 -1.25 -7.35 16.06
CA TYR A 249 -0.57 -8.42 15.32
C TYR A 249 0.70 -8.97 15.99
N GLN A 250 1.18 -8.35 17.05
CA GLN A 250 2.34 -8.86 17.81
C GLN A 250 2.06 -10.24 18.40
N ASN A 251 0.80 -10.65 18.44
CA ASN A 251 0.41 -12.01 18.76
C ASN A 251 -0.21 -12.66 17.52
N GLU A 252 0.65 -13.19 16.62
CA GLU A 252 0.24 -13.87 15.38
C GLU A 252 -0.87 -14.90 15.63
N GLU A 253 -0.84 -15.57 16.77
CA GLU A 253 -1.85 -16.55 17.15
C GLU A 253 -3.22 -15.89 17.42
N MET A 254 -3.27 -14.76 18.12
CA MET A 254 -4.51 -14.02 18.37
C MET A 254 -5.09 -13.46 17.07
N TYR A 255 -4.25 -13.02 16.16
CA TYR A 255 -4.68 -12.63 14.82
C TYR A 255 -5.32 -13.78 14.06
N GLN A 256 -4.67 -14.93 14.00
CA GLN A 256 -5.19 -16.12 13.32
C GLN A 256 -6.50 -16.61 13.96
N ILE A 257 -6.62 -16.56 15.28
CA ILE A 257 -7.85 -16.88 16.01
C ILE A 257 -8.96 -15.92 15.60
N ARG A 258 -8.73 -14.62 15.66
CA ARG A 258 -9.72 -13.59 15.33
C ARG A 258 -10.16 -13.70 13.86
N ARG A 259 -9.21 -13.87 12.95
CA ARG A 259 -9.48 -14.08 11.53
C ARG A 259 -10.34 -15.32 11.30
N TYR A 260 -9.99 -16.45 11.92
CA TYR A 260 -10.80 -17.66 11.84
C TYR A 260 -12.23 -17.43 12.37
N MET A 261 -12.36 -16.67 13.46
CA MET A 261 -13.66 -16.29 13.99
C MET A 261 -14.47 -15.47 12.98
N LEU A 262 -13.87 -14.48 12.32
CA LEU A 262 -14.54 -13.64 11.32
C LEU A 262 -14.96 -14.44 10.07
N GLU A 263 -14.11 -15.34 9.60
CA GLU A 263 -14.41 -16.21 8.45
C GLU A 263 -15.53 -17.25 8.76
N HIS A 264 -15.79 -17.54 10.04
CA HIS A 264 -16.72 -18.59 10.48
C HIS A 264 -17.77 -18.07 11.47
N MET A 265 -18.08 -16.78 11.48
CA MET A 265 -18.92 -16.10 12.49
C MET A 265 -20.24 -16.80 12.82
N GLU A 266 -20.87 -17.45 11.84
CA GLU A 266 -22.17 -18.13 12.04
C GLU A 266 -22.07 -19.48 12.78
N ARG A 267 -20.88 -20.09 12.89
CA ARG A 267 -20.71 -21.50 13.32
C ARG A 267 -19.60 -21.71 14.33
N VAL A 268 -18.72 -20.73 14.55
CA VAL A 268 -17.54 -20.92 15.38
C VAL A 268 -17.91 -21.07 16.85
N THR A 269 -17.30 -22.06 17.51
CA THR A 269 -17.44 -22.32 18.94
C THR A 269 -16.07 -22.25 19.62
N LEU A 270 -16.06 -21.99 20.94
CA LEU A 270 -14.83 -22.03 21.75
C LEU A 270 -14.09 -23.37 21.61
N ALA A 271 -14.83 -24.48 21.60
CA ALA A 271 -14.25 -25.82 21.46
C ALA A 271 -13.58 -26.02 20.08
N GLU A 272 -14.14 -25.42 19.04
CA GLU A 272 -13.55 -25.46 17.69
C GLU A 272 -12.28 -24.62 17.60
N LEU A 273 -12.29 -23.41 18.18
CA LEU A 273 -11.10 -22.57 18.29
C LEU A 273 -10.00 -23.28 19.09
N ALA A 274 -10.33 -23.79 20.26
CA ALA A 274 -9.40 -24.54 21.12
C ALA A 274 -8.74 -25.71 20.36
N LYS A 275 -9.53 -26.45 19.57
CA LYS A 275 -9.06 -27.56 18.74
C LYS A 275 -8.14 -27.08 17.60
N ASN A 276 -8.55 -26.05 16.86
CA ASN A 276 -7.81 -25.58 15.67
C ASN A 276 -6.50 -24.89 16.04
N PHE A 277 -6.47 -24.19 17.16
CA PHE A 277 -5.30 -23.46 17.64
C PHE A 277 -4.52 -24.18 18.76
N HIS A 278 -4.84 -25.47 19.01
CA HIS A 278 -4.16 -26.30 20.02
C HIS A 278 -4.09 -25.66 21.43
N ARG A 279 -5.19 -25.01 21.85
CA ARG A 279 -5.34 -24.34 23.14
C ARG A 279 -6.41 -25.02 23.99
N SER A 280 -6.42 -24.73 25.29
CA SER A 280 -7.55 -25.10 26.15
C SER A 280 -8.65 -24.05 26.06
N ASP A 281 -9.90 -24.45 26.26
CA ASP A 281 -11.10 -23.58 26.27
C ASP A 281 -10.96 -22.39 27.25
N SER A 282 -10.08 -22.51 28.25
CA SER A 282 -9.85 -21.46 29.24
C SER A 282 -8.78 -20.45 28.84
N VAL A 283 -8.11 -20.64 27.68
CA VAL A 283 -7.03 -19.80 27.18
C VAL A 283 -7.46 -19.02 25.93
N ILE A 284 -8.48 -19.48 25.21
CA ILE A 284 -9.17 -18.79 24.11
C ILE A 284 -10.28 -17.91 24.65
#